data_139ce988781185d1c678c67e2aee04ec
#
_entry.id   139ce988781185d1c678c67e2aee04ec
#
_cell.length_a   1.000
_cell.length_b   1.000
_cell.length_c   1.000
_cell.angle_alpha   90.00
_cell.angle_beta   90.00
_cell.angle_gamma   90.00
#
_symmetry.space_group_name_H-M   'P 1'
#
loop_
_entity.id
_entity.type
_entity.pdbx_description
1 polymer ?
#
loop_
_entity_poly.entity_id
_entity_poly.type
_entity_poly.pdbx_seq_one_letter_code
_entity_poly.pdbx_strand_id
1 'polypeptide(L)'
;MMSMNRQLMILITCLLVSVAVYADDGLPIVEVKADRTILYPQRMELNGEETLMDVLQMVPDLLMAGYEDVISDYNLRIDNVPVNGDERLILTQMKARDIDKIQVCNNTGVAKGTIGTLNVLDITMKMPDKLSGFVEGQGIFGRMKEGNGTVNVLYGSKSTDIYANATYRYQEGNKDYVTFHMTNRFDDRNKLLTFFTQQFIEQPYNMTRKVMGRARYFHTFNDMGTELLLVGGYQYSSDPRVSNTLPLYIVELNTPLFTKRLSMMVGNEGDYLTSTQKDREWSWSIFNNDIYLQFTYTLPQWRFTAGHRTMFYGYKLMGEGNTRKFTDTRHNTNACAIYVPNSRNQLQLGYYRKYYNPSYEILFLNTITLSYQDWLLIEGQLEEWNINQFKLGYTYSKPNFTLQTDASYYVVEGEDNYAQVNASAYWKTGCLSLTGGAHLYFAKDKVYATLRTAPTFYLPYQWQIGMQLVYFTKRTLRREWLGTTMYGSLSVNKLFGRHWLVGAEWHDMFDDFLSGAVINRHSANIKLQYRF
;
A
#
# COMPACT_ATOMS: atom_id res chain seq x y z
N MET A 1 29.95 2.35 -24.53
CA MET A 1 28.60 2.28 -23.93
C MET A 1 27.87 0.95 -24.16
N MET A 2 27.93 0.33 -25.35
CA MET A 2 27.26 -0.97 -25.62
C MET A 2 27.82 -2.19 -24.86
N SER A 3 29.09 -2.18 -24.41
CA SER A 3 29.71 -3.34 -23.75
C SER A 3 29.30 -3.50 -22.28
N MET A 4 29.07 -2.40 -21.57
CA MET A 4 28.71 -2.41 -20.15
C MET A 4 27.27 -2.92 -19.92
N ASN A 5 26.32 -2.59 -20.83
CA ASN A 5 24.95 -3.11 -20.77
C ASN A 5 24.88 -4.64 -21.01
N ARG A 6 25.77 -5.18 -21.83
CA ARG A 6 25.83 -6.63 -22.10
C ARG A 6 26.40 -7.41 -20.92
N GLN A 7 27.41 -6.89 -20.25
CA GLN A 7 27.99 -7.49 -19.05
C GLN A 7 27.02 -7.46 -17.86
N LEU A 8 26.30 -6.36 -17.68
CA LEU A 8 25.28 -6.24 -16.63
C LEU A 8 24.12 -7.21 -16.87
N MET A 9 23.64 -7.36 -18.10
CA MET A 9 22.62 -8.35 -18.46
C MET A 9 23.11 -9.79 -18.23
N ILE A 10 24.34 -10.10 -18.58
CA ILE A 10 24.93 -11.43 -18.36
C ILE A 10 25.06 -11.70 -16.85
N LEU A 11 25.50 -10.72 -16.05
CA LEU A 11 25.63 -10.84 -14.61
C LEU A 11 24.25 -11.08 -13.93
N ILE A 12 23.23 -10.33 -14.32
CA ILE A 12 21.86 -10.49 -13.85
C ILE A 12 21.31 -11.86 -14.26
N THR A 13 21.55 -12.29 -15.50
CA THR A 13 21.10 -13.61 -16.00
C THR A 13 21.82 -14.75 -15.28
N CYS A 14 23.14 -14.63 -15.03
CA CYS A 14 23.91 -15.63 -14.28
C CYS A 14 23.49 -15.69 -12.80
N LEU A 15 23.21 -14.56 -12.15
CA LEU A 15 22.65 -14.51 -10.80
C LEU A 15 21.28 -15.19 -10.73
N LEU A 16 20.42 -14.95 -11.72
CA LEU A 16 19.08 -15.55 -11.80
C LEU A 16 19.12 -17.06 -12.07
N VAL A 17 20.08 -17.54 -12.87
CA VAL A 17 20.23 -18.97 -13.23
C VAL A 17 20.88 -19.77 -12.10
N SER A 18 21.82 -19.21 -11.34
CA SER A 18 22.51 -19.94 -10.25
C SER A 18 21.64 -20.24 -9.03
N VAL A 19 20.52 -19.55 -8.87
CA VAL A 19 19.61 -19.72 -7.72
C VAL A 19 18.58 -20.85 -7.92
N ALA A 20 18.47 -21.44 -9.12
CA ALA A 20 17.40 -22.37 -9.46
C ALA A 20 17.57 -23.82 -8.94
N VAL A 21 18.62 -24.16 -8.22
CA VAL A 21 19.08 -25.57 -8.11
C VAL A 21 18.68 -26.31 -6.81
N TYR A 22 18.16 -25.66 -5.78
CA TYR A 22 17.81 -26.39 -4.54
C TYR A 22 16.30 -26.61 -4.40
N ALA A 23 15.90 -27.89 -4.39
CA ALA A 23 14.53 -28.30 -4.09
C ALA A 23 14.35 -28.40 -2.58
N ASP A 24 13.33 -27.73 -2.07
CA ASP A 24 12.80 -27.91 -0.72
C ASP A 24 11.31 -28.24 -0.83
N ASP A 25 10.85 -29.25 -0.10
CA ASP A 25 9.48 -29.79 -0.19
C ASP A 25 8.49 -29.03 0.74
N GLY A 26 8.90 -27.92 1.32
CA GLY A 26 8.07 -27.08 2.18
C GLY A 26 6.92 -26.36 1.46
N LEU A 27 5.98 -25.80 2.23
CA LEU A 27 4.94 -24.92 1.69
C LEU A 27 5.56 -23.58 1.25
N PRO A 28 5.19 -23.04 0.08
CA PRO A 28 5.76 -21.80 -0.41
C PRO A 28 5.42 -20.63 0.52
N ILE A 29 6.36 -19.73 0.73
CA ILE A 29 6.16 -18.45 1.44
C ILE A 29 5.19 -17.57 0.66
N VAL A 30 5.32 -17.60 -0.67
CA VAL A 30 4.47 -16.87 -1.60
C VAL A 30 3.70 -17.87 -2.45
N GLU A 31 2.39 -17.85 -2.35
CA GLU A 31 1.47 -18.63 -3.18
C GLU A 31 0.96 -17.77 -4.33
N VAL A 32 1.22 -18.21 -5.55
CA VAL A 32 0.80 -17.49 -6.75
C VAL A 32 -0.54 -18.04 -7.23
N LYS A 33 -1.54 -17.16 -7.31
CA LYS A 33 -2.88 -17.44 -7.87
C LYS A 33 -3.15 -16.59 -9.10
N ALA A 34 -4.14 -16.98 -9.87
CA ALA A 34 -4.52 -16.26 -11.08
C ALA A 34 -5.02 -14.82 -10.82
N ASP A 35 -5.43 -14.49 -9.60
CA ASP A 35 -5.99 -13.19 -9.25
C ASP A 35 -5.16 -12.39 -8.25
N ARG A 36 -4.21 -13.03 -7.57
CA ARG A 36 -3.42 -12.42 -6.52
C ARG A 36 -2.16 -13.21 -6.20
N THR A 37 -1.21 -12.55 -5.60
CA THR A 37 -0.10 -13.17 -4.89
C THR A 37 -0.39 -13.16 -3.40
N ILE A 38 -0.25 -14.27 -2.71
CA ILE A 38 -0.51 -14.41 -1.27
C ILE A 38 0.82 -14.67 -0.57
N LEU A 39 1.21 -13.77 0.30
CA LEU A 39 2.34 -13.94 1.19
C LEU A 39 1.85 -14.42 2.56
N TYR A 40 2.53 -15.41 3.13
CA TYR A 40 2.28 -15.92 4.47
C TYR A 40 3.45 -15.57 5.40
N PRO A 41 3.38 -14.48 6.19
CA PRO A 41 4.47 -14.06 7.07
C PRO A 41 4.92 -15.16 8.05
N GLN A 42 3.99 -16.00 8.47
CA GLN A 42 4.26 -17.11 9.40
C GLN A 42 5.18 -18.19 8.81
N ARG A 43 5.25 -18.32 7.47
CA ARG A 43 6.14 -19.28 6.77
C ARG A 43 7.53 -18.70 6.55
N MET A 44 7.73 -17.42 6.81
CA MET A 44 9.02 -16.74 6.63
C MET A 44 10.00 -17.01 7.79
N GLU A 45 9.55 -17.70 8.86
CA GLU A 45 10.33 -17.93 10.08
C GLU A 45 10.88 -16.62 10.68
N LEU A 46 10.06 -15.61 10.68
CA LEU A 46 10.34 -14.32 11.28
C LEU A 46 10.29 -14.43 12.81
N ASN A 47 10.93 -13.50 13.51
CA ASN A 47 10.80 -13.39 14.97
C ASN A 47 9.39 -12.99 15.41
N GLY A 48 8.53 -12.56 14.45
CA GLY A 48 7.18 -12.08 14.68
C GLY A 48 7.12 -10.63 15.17
N GLU A 49 8.27 -9.96 15.26
CA GLU A 49 8.40 -8.56 15.69
C GLU A 49 8.60 -7.58 14.55
N GLU A 50 8.90 -8.13 13.40
CA GLU A 50 8.92 -7.35 12.17
C GLU A 50 7.58 -6.64 12.03
N THR A 51 7.64 -5.38 11.67
CA THR A 51 6.43 -4.61 11.35
C THR A 51 5.86 -5.10 10.02
N LEU A 52 4.61 -4.80 9.76
CA LEU A 52 4.02 -5.05 8.45
C LEU A 52 4.87 -4.41 7.34
N MET A 53 5.43 -3.22 7.58
CA MET A 53 6.33 -2.57 6.62
C MET A 53 7.58 -3.41 6.35
N ASP A 54 8.21 -3.97 7.39
CA ASP A 54 9.38 -4.84 7.23
C ASP A 54 9.04 -6.07 6.39
N VAL A 55 7.87 -6.68 6.65
CA VAL A 55 7.38 -7.83 5.87
C VAL A 55 7.10 -7.44 4.42
N LEU A 56 6.47 -6.30 4.17
CA LEU A 56 6.19 -5.83 2.81
C LEU A 56 7.47 -5.57 2.01
N GLN A 57 8.51 -5.11 2.67
CA GLN A 57 9.83 -4.93 2.04
C GLN A 57 10.51 -6.26 1.65
N MET A 58 10.06 -7.38 2.21
CA MET A 58 10.53 -8.72 1.83
C MET A 58 9.71 -9.31 0.68
N VAL A 59 8.57 -8.69 0.33
CA VAL A 59 7.76 -9.12 -0.82
C VAL A 59 8.39 -8.59 -2.11
N PRO A 60 8.74 -9.45 -3.06
CA PRO A 60 9.38 -9.01 -4.30
C PRO A 60 8.61 -7.91 -5.04
N ASP A 61 7.30 -8.01 -5.17
CA ASP A 61 6.45 -6.99 -5.84
C ASP A 61 6.53 -5.61 -5.16
N LEU A 62 6.74 -5.58 -3.85
CA LEU A 62 6.70 -4.38 -3.03
C LEU A 62 8.09 -3.87 -2.65
N LEU A 63 9.12 -4.70 -2.85
CA LEU A 63 10.48 -4.34 -2.48
C LEU A 63 10.96 -3.05 -3.18
N MET A 64 10.57 -2.87 -4.43
CA MET A 64 11.02 -1.73 -5.25
C MET A 64 10.13 -0.51 -5.07
N ALA A 65 8.93 -0.70 -4.56
CA ALA A 65 8.12 0.40 -4.08
C ALA A 65 8.79 0.93 -2.80
N GLY A 66 9.26 2.16 -2.84
CA GLY A 66 9.66 2.86 -1.61
C GLY A 66 8.47 2.94 -0.67
N TYR A 67 8.71 3.30 0.58
CA TYR A 67 7.64 3.47 1.54
C TYR A 67 6.50 4.37 1.03
N GLU A 68 6.83 5.51 0.41
CA GLU A 68 5.86 6.45 -0.17
C GLU A 68 5.15 5.84 -1.39
N ASP A 69 5.84 5.00 -2.17
CA ASP A 69 5.31 4.37 -3.37
C ASP A 69 4.30 3.25 -3.02
N VAL A 70 4.53 2.48 -1.94
CA VAL A 70 3.54 1.48 -1.47
C VAL A 70 2.23 2.14 -1.09
N ILE A 71 2.29 3.31 -0.45
CA ILE A 71 1.09 4.06 -0.06
C ILE A 71 0.40 4.69 -1.27
N SER A 72 1.17 5.19 -2.24
CA SER A 72 0.62 5.85 -3.44
C SER A 72 0.10 4.86 -4.47
N ASP A 73 0.75 3.70 -4.61
CA ASP A 73 0.47 2.74 -5.68
C ASP A 73 -0.52 1.65 -5.28
N TYR A 74 -0.79 1.47 -3.98
CA TYR A 74 -1.67 0.43 -3.47
C TYR A 74 -2.79 0.99 -2.61
N ASN A 75 -4.00 0.53 -2.88
CA ASN A 75 -5.12 0.69 -1.97
C ASN A 75 -4.96 -0.29 -0.81
N LEU A 76 -4.52 0.22 0.33
CA LEU A 76 -4.33 -0.59 1.54
C LEU A 76 -5.69 -0.98 2.12
N ARG A 77 -5.86 -2.26 2.44
CA ARG A 77 -7.03 -2.82 3.11
C ARG A 77 -6.62 -3.69 4.29
N ILE A 78 -7.41 -3.68 5.33
CA ILE A 78 -7.34 -4.63 6.43
C ILE A 78 -8.64 -5.41 6.46
N ASP A 79 -8.57 -6.73 6.36
CA ASP A 79 -9.73 -7.62 6.25
C ASP A 79 -10.73 -7.13 5.18
N ASN A 80 -10.20 -6.68 4.02
CA ASN A 80 -10.93 -6.08 2.93
C ASN A 80 -11.55 -4.69 3.20
N VAL A 81 -11.30 -4.04 4.33
CA VAL A 81 -11.75 -2.67 4.60
C VAL A 81 -10.68 -1.68 4.14
N PRO A 82 -10.97 -0.76 3.21
CA PRO A 82 -10.02 0.26 2.81
C PRO A 82 -9.58 1.11 4.00
N VAL A 83 -8.28 1.34 4.13
CA VAL A 83 -7.67 2.21 5.12
C VAL A 83 -7.17 3.45 4.40
N ASN A 84 -7.74 4.62 4.68
CA ASN A 84 -7.32 5.87 4.08
C ASN A 84 -6.87 6.83 5.18
N GLY A 85 -5.68 7.36 5.01
CA GLY A 85 -5.25 8.55 5.72
C GLY A 85 -4.23 8.40 6.84
N ASP A 86 -3.87 7.18 7.25
CA ASP A 86 -2.75 6.90 8.16
C ASP A 86 -2.12 5.53 7.90
N GLU A 87 -2.05 5.19 6.60
CA GLU A 87 -1.49 3.92 6.13
C GLU A 87 -0.09 3.70 6.70
N ARG A 88 0.71 4.76 6.77
CA ARG A 88 2.07 4.71 7.33
C ARG A 88 2.10 4.21 8.76
N LEU A 89 1.24 4.75 9.59
CA LEU A 89 1.19 4.37 10.99
C LEU A 89 0.81 2.90 11.13
N ILE A 90 -0.22 2.48 10.39
CA ILE A 90 -0.69 1.10 10.40
C ILE A 90 0.41 0.15 9.95
N LEU A 91 1.08 0.45 8.84
CA LEU A 91 2.16 -0.38 8.31
C LEU A 91 3.34 -0.53 9.28
N THR A 92 3.62 0.50 10.08
CA THR A 92 4.72 0.47 11.06
C THR A 92 4.33 -0.10 12.43
N GLN A 93 3.05 -0.22 12.73
CA GLN A 93 2.56 -0.71 14.03
C GLN A 93 2.09 -2.16 14.02
N MET A 94 1.51 -2.63 12.91
CA MET A 94 1.11 -4.03 12.80
C MET A 94 2.32 -4.93 12.79
N LYS A 95 2.28 -6.01 13.57
CA LYS A 95 3.40 -6.98 13.66
C LYS A 95 3.13 -8.20 12.78
N ALA A 96 4.19 -8.78 12.22
CA ALA A 96 4.13 -9.95 11.36
C ALA A 96 3.36 -11.13 11.98
N ARG A 97 3.48 -11.32 13.30
CA ARG A 97 2.80 -12.38 14.06
C ARG A 97 1.26 -12.23 14.08
N ASP A 98 0.77 -10.98 13.97
CA ASP A 98 -0.65 -10.66 14.03
C ASP A 98 -1.31 -10.73 12.65
N ILE A 99 -0.52 -11.09 11.62
CA ILE A 99 -0.95 -11.18 10.24
C ILE A 99 -1.07 -12.64 9.83
N ASP A 100 -2.23 -13.04 9.32
CA ASP A 100 -2.44 -14.38 8.75
C ASP A 100 -1.82 -14.44 7.35
N LYS A 101 -2.18 -13.50 6.50
CA LYS A 101 -1.69 -13.40 5.12
C LYS A 101 -1.77 -11.98 4.58
N ILE A 102 -0.94 -11.69 3.61
CA ILE A 102 -0.95 -10.47 2.83
C ILE A 102 -1.29 -10.84 1.38
N GLN A 103 -2.32 -10.24 0.83
CA GLN A 103 -2.75 -10.46 -0.54
C GLN A 103 -2.39 -9.23 -1.39
N VAL A 104 -1.51 -9.44 -2.35
CA VAL A 104 -1.13 -8.42 -3.33
C VAL A 104 -1.90 -8.69 -4.61
N CYS A 105 -2.82 -7.80 -4.93
CA CYS A 105 -3.62 -7.86 -6.14
C CYS A 105 -3.15 -6.75 -7.09
N ASN A 106 -2.22 -7.09 -7.99
CA ASN A 106 -1.66 -6.14 -8.96
C ASN A 106 -2.58 -5.85 -10.15
N ASN A 107 -3.77 -6.44 -10.15
CA ASN A 107 -4.78 -6.24 -11.18
C ASN A 107 -6.17 -6.55 -10.64
N THR A 108 -6.76 -5.59 -9.99
CA THR A 108 -8.11 -5.74 -9.43
C THR A 108 -9.21 -5.45 -10.46
N GLY A 109 -8.84 -5.10 -11.67
CA GLY A 109 -9.78 -4.64 -12.66
C GLY A 109 -10.26 -3.21 -12.38
N VAL A 110 -11.49 -2.92 -12.78
CA VAL A 110 -12.13 -1.61 -12.55
C VAL A 110 -12.87 -1.51 -11.22
N ALA A 111 -13.05 -2.65 -10.53
CA ALA A 111 -13.97 -2.77 -9.40
C ALA A 111 -13.38 -2.39 -8.04
N LYS A 112 -12.08 -2.44 -7.86
CA LYS A 112 -11.44 -2.21 -6.55
C LYS A 112 -10.50 -1.00 -6.54
N GLY A 113 -10.52 -0.19 -7.57
CA GLY A 113 -9.71 1.00 -7.66
C GLY A 113 -10.40 2.17 -7.00
N THR A 114 -9.94 2.65 -5.87
CA THR A 114 -10.08 4.06 -5.54
C THR A 114 -9.32 4.86 -6.59
N ILE A 115 -9.70 6.10 -6.76
CA ILE A 115 -9.18 7.02 -7.77
C ILE A 115 -7.66 6.87 -7.92
N GLY A 116 -7.23 6.37 -9.07
CA GLY A 116 -5.82 6.31 -9.50
C GLY A 116 -5.06 5.01 -9.24
N THR A 117 -5.45 4.12 -8.33
CA THR A 117 -4.69 2.89 -8.04
C THR A 117 -5.38 1.63 -8.54
N LEU A 118 -4.67 0.84 -9.36
CA LEU A 118 -5.13 -0.47 -9.85
C LEU A 118 -4.74 -1.63 -8.92
N ASN A 119 -3.93 -1.35 -7.91
CA ASN A 119 -3.35 -2.36 -7.06
C ASN A 119 -4.00 -2.32 -5.68
N VAL A 120 -4.27 -3.48 -5.12
CA VAL A 120 -4.80 -3.62 -3.77
C VAL A 120 -3.84 -4.44 -2.94
N LEU A 121 -3.53 -3.95 -1.75
CA LEU A 121 -2.80 -4.64 -0.71
C LEU A 121 -3.79 -4.94 0.41
N ASP A 122 -4.23 -6.20 0.52
CA ASP A 122 -5.20 -6.62 1.53
C ASP A 122 -4.53 -7.48 2.59
N ILE A 123 -4.56 -7.01 3.83
CA ILE A 123 -3.95 -7.65 4.98
C ILE A 123 -5.05 -8.36 5.77
N THR A 124 -4.94 -9.68 5.87
CA THR A 124 -5.81 -10.47 6.72
C THR A 124 -5.16 -10.63 8.09
N MET A 125 -5.88 -10.21 9.13
CA MET A 125 -5.41 -10.33 10.51
C MET A 125 -5.55 -11.75 11.02
N LYS A 126 -4.58 -12.18 11.81
CA LYS A 126 -4.65 -13.39 12.60
C LYS A 126 -5.22 -13.06 13.98
N MET A 127 -6.45 -13.46 14.21
CA MET A 127 -7.07 -13.24 15.52
C MET A 127 -6.78 -14.40 16.45
N PRO A 128 -6.23 -14.14 17.64
CA PRO A 128 -5.97 -15.17 18.65
C PRO A 128 -7.28 -15.60 19.32
N ASP A 129 -7.35 -16.85 19.76
CA ASP A 129 -8.49 -17.38 20.52
C ASP A 129 -8.59 -16.82 21.96
N LYS A 130 -7.59 -16.07 22.38
CA LYS A 130 -7.48 -15.45 23.72
C LYS A 130 -7.02 -14.02 23.59
N LEU A 131 -7.28 -13.24 24.61
CA LEU A 131 -6.74 -11.90 24.72
C LEU A 131 -5.20 -11.95 24.61
N SER A 132 -4.65 -11.17 23.70
CA SER A 132 -3.21 -11.01 23.51
C SER A 132 -2.88 -9.58 23.11
N GLY A 133 -1.62 -9.23 23.17
CA GLY A 133 -1.20 -7.90 22.76
C GLY A 133 0.23 -7.59 23.16
N PHE A 134 0.56 -6.32 23.08
CA PHE A 134 1.85 -5.83 23.52
C PHE A 134 1.78 -4.38 24.00
N VAL A 135 2.78 -4.02 24.80
CA VAL A 135 3.12 -2.64 25.15
C VAL A 135 4.56 -2.39 24.68
N GLU A 136 4.75 -1.31 23.95
CA GLU A 136 6.04 -0.95 23.36
C GLU A 136 6.40 0.49 23.71
N GLY A 137 7.67 0.71 24.08
CA GLY A 137 8.30 2.01 24.17
C GLY A 137 9.46 2.10 23.19
N GLN A 138 9.56 3.22 22.46
CA GLN A 138 10.64 3.48 21.52
C GLN A 138 11.21 4.88 21.75
N GLY A 139 12.53 4.99 21.82
CA GLY A 139 13.26 6.26 21.77
C GLY A 139 13.97 6.39 20.43
N ILE A 140 13.82 7.54 19.78
CA ILE A 140 14.47 7.89 18.52
C ILE A 140 15.45 9.02 18.79
N PHE A 141 16.72 8.80 18.51
CA PHE A 141 17.81 9.72 18.75
C PHE A 141 18.42 10.13 17.40
N GLY A 142 18.28 11.38 17.04
CA GLY A 142 18.80 11.95 15.83
C GLY A 142 18.86 13.47 15.93
N ARG A 143 18.66 14.15 14.81
CA ARG A 143 18.60 15.61 14.77
C ARG A 143 17.47 16.16 15.63
N MET A 144 16.37 15.41 15.73
CA MET A 144 15.28 15.64 16.67
C MET A 144 15.14 14.41 17.57
N LYS A 145 14.79 14.63 18.83
CA LYS A 145 14.53 13.57 19.79
C LYS A 145 13.04 13.25 19.75
N GLU A 146 12.72 11.98 19.59
CA GLU A 146 11.35 11.50 19.53
C GLU A 146 11.17 10.32 20.49
N GLY A 147 9.93 10.13 20.96
CA GLY A 147 9.55 8.98 21.76
C GLY A 147 8.17 8.47 21.36
N ASN A 148 7.99 7.16 21.31
CA ASN A 148 6.70 6.52 21.06
C ASN A 148 6.33 5.61 22.21
N GLY A 149 5.04 5.59 22.56
CA GLY A 149 4.44 4.55 23.38
C GLY A 149 3.27 3.93 22.63
N THR A 150 3.23 2.60 22.51
CA THR A 150 2.16 1.88 21.81
C THR A 150 1.56 0.81 22.71
N VAL A 151 0.25 0.72 22.74
CA VAL A 151 -0.51 -0.38 23.32
C VAL A 151 -1.34 -1.01 22.23
N ASN A 152 -1.23 -2.33 22.08
CA ASN A 152 -1.98 -3.12 21.11
C ASN A 152 -2.72 -4.24 21.83
N VAL A 153 -3.98 -4.48 21.45
CA VAL A 153 -4.84 -5.53 22.01
C VAL A 153 -5.55 -6.24 20.87
N LEU A 154 -5.48 -7.57 20.89
CA LEU A 154 -6.20 -8.45 19.97
C LEU A 154 -7.06 -9.44 20.75
N TYR A 155 -8.25 -9.69 20.25
CA TYR A 155 -9.16 -10.70 20.77
C TYR A 155 -9.97 -11.31 19.63
N GLY A 156 -10.06 -12.62 19.57
CA GLY A 156 -10.86 -13.35 18.60
C GLY A 156 -11.82 -14.34 19.25
N SER A 157 -12.98 -14.50 18.67
CA SER A 157 -13.98 -15.51 19.00
C SER A 157 -14.65 -16.03 17.72
N LYS A 158 -15.54 -17.03 17.85
CA LYS A 158 -16.31 -17.54 16.71
C LYS A 158 -17.15 -16.47 16.02
N SER A 159 -17.68 -15.51 16.79
CA SER A 159 -18.60 -14.49 16.29
C SER A 159 -17.97 -13.10 16.17
N THR A 160 -16.91 -12.82 16.92
CA THR A 160 -16.39 -11.44 17.02
C THR A 160 -14.88 -11.44 17.10
N ASP A 161 -14.24 -10.62 16.26
CA ASP A 161 -12.82 -10.29 16.34
C ASP A 161 -12.66 -8.82 16.67
N ILE A 162 -11.69 -8.48 17.52
CA ILE A 162 -11.38 -7.12 17.94
C ILE A 162 -9.88 -6.89 17.80
N TYR A 163 -9.52 -5.81 17.13
CA TYR A 163 -8.18 -5.24 17.08
C TYR A 163 -8.26 -3.81 17.59
N ALA A 164 -7.48 -3.47 18.61
CA ALA A 164 -7.39 -2.13 19.13
C ALA A 164 -5.92 -1.72 19.28
N ASN A 165 -5.59 -0.55 18.82
CA ASN A 165 -4.24 0.01 18.93
C ASN A 165 -4.35 1.47 19.37
N ALA A 166 -3.51 1.85 20.32
CA ALA A 166 -3.32 3.23 20.73
C ALA A 166 -1.84 3.56 20.76
N THR A 167 -1.43 4.63 20.08
CA THR A 167 -0.07 5.10 20.03
C THR A 167 -0.02 6.57 20.40
N TYR A 168 0.87 6.88 21.32
CA TYR A 168 1.28 8.24 21.62
C TYR A 168 2.69 8.47 21.08
N ARG A 169 2.90 9.52 20.32
CA ARG A 169 4.20 9.92 19.80
C ARG A 169 4.52 11.34 20.22
N TYR A 170 5.62 11.49 20.92
CA TYR A 170 6.23 12.77 21.24
C TYR A 170 7.29 13.11 20.20
N GLN A 171 7.06 14.18 19.46
CA GLN A 171 7.98 14.80 18.52
C GLN A 171 7.83 16.31 18.72
N GLU A 172 8.42 17.21 17.96
CA GLU A 172 8.12 18.64 18.01
C GLU A 172 6.60 18.94 17.87
N GLY A 173 5.81 18.47 18.83
CA GLY A 173 4.35 18.39 18.86
C GLY A 173 3.90 16.96 19.18
N ASN A 174 2.86 16.85 20.00
CA ASN A 174 2.28 15.58 20.40
C ASN A 174 1.43 14.99 19.28
N LYS A 175 1.48 13.68 19.11
CA LYS A 175 0.64 12.96 18.14
C LYS A 175 0.03 11.74 18.81
N ASP A 176 -1.29 11.71 18.88
CA ASP A 176 -2.06 10.59 19.42
C ASP A 176 -2.79 9.88 18.30
N TYR A 177 -2.75 8.56 18.32
CA TYR A 177 -3.43 7.73 17.34
C TYR A 177 -4.21 6.63 18.07
N VAL A 178 -5.46 6.47 17.70
CA VAL A 178 -6.28 5.36 18.15
C VAL A 178 -6.89 4.69 16.94
N THR A 179 -6.71 3.39 16.82
CA THR A 179 -7.33 2.56 15.79
C THR A 179 -8.11 1.46 16.45
N PHE A 180 -9.34 1.27 16.02
CA PHE A 180 -10.22 0.20 16.47
C PHE A 180 -10.82 -0.47 15.24
N HIS A 181 -10.72 -1.80 15.19
CA HIS A 181 -11.34 -2.62 14.18
C HIS A 181 -12.12 -3.74 14.85
N MET A 182 -13.34 -3.99 14.41
CA MET A 182 -14.17 -5.07 14.90
C MET A 182 -14.86 -5.77 13.73
N THR A 183 -14.80 -7.09 13.72
CA THR A 183 -15.53 -7.94 12.80
C THR A 183 -16.57 -8.75 13.58
N ASN A 184 -17.84 -8.61 13.23
CA ASN A 184 -18.92 -9.44 13.72
C ASN A 184 -19.39 -10.40 12.63
N ARG A 185 -19.40 -11.69 12.93
CA ARG A 185 -19.96 -12.76 12.09
C ARG A 185 -21.31 -13.16 12.68
N PHE A 186 -22.39 -12.77 12.02
CA PHE A 186 -23.74 -13.13 12.46
C PHE A 186 -24.03 -14.60 12.12
N ASP A 187 -23.56 -15.02 10.95
CA ASP A 187 -23.58 -16.40 10.45
C ASP A 187 -22.54 -16.56 9.32
N ASP A 188 -22.53 -17.72 8.65
CA ASP A 188 -21.57 -18.00 7.55
C ASP A 188 -21.77 -17.11 6.32
N ARG A 189 -22.93 -16.47 6.18
CA ARG A 189 -23.31 -15.62 5.04
C ARG A 189 -23.31 -14.13 5.34
N ASN A 190 -23.32 -13.75 6.61
CA ASN A 190 -23.48 -12.36 7.05
C ASN A 190 -22.33 -11.91 7.93
N LYS A 191 -21.65 -10.84 7.52
CA LYS A 191 -20.54 -10.24 8.27
C LYS A 191 -20.65 -8.73 8.28
N LEU A 192 -20.38 -8.13 9.42
CA LEU A 192 -20.25 -6.67 9.58
C LEU A 192 -18.86 -6.35 10.11
N LEU A 193 -18.10 -5.59 9.37
CA LEU A 193 -16.80 -5.08 9.78
C LEU A 193 -16.95 -3.59 10.06
N THR A 194 -16.45 -3.15 11.21
CA THR A 194 -16.41 -1.74 11.58
C THR A 194 -14.97 -1.33 11.82
N PHE A 195 -14.64 -0.18 11.33
CA PHE A 195 -13.32 0.41 11.47
C PHE A 195 -13.46 1.85 11.96
N PHE A 196 -12.64 2.21 12.93
CA PHE A 196 -12.59 3.55 13.47
C PHE A 196 -11.15 3.95 13.70
N THR A 197 -10.77 5.14 13.28
CA THR A 197 -9.50 5.75 13.64
C THR A 197 -9.71 7.17 14.13
N GLN A 198 -8.92 7.55 15.11
CA GLN A 198 -8.80 8.93 15.55
C GLN A 198 -7.32 9.30 15.57
N GLN A 199 -7.01 10.45 15.00
CA GLN A 199 -5.70 11.05 15.02
C GLN A 199 -5.82 12.46 15.61
N PHE A 200 -4.93 12.76 16.51
CA PHE A 200 -4.75 14.09 17.05
C PHE A 200 -3.29 14.50 16.88
N ILE A 201 -3.05 15.64 16.25
CA ILE A 201 -1.71 16.17 16.03
C ILE A 201 -1.67 17.57 16.62
N GLU A 202 -0.85 17.75 17.63
CA GLU A 202 -0.54 19.05 18.21
C GLU A 202 0.84 19.47 17.73
N GLN A 203 0.91 20.53 16.94
CA GLN A 203 2.15 21.19 16.53
C GLN A 203 2.21 22.57 17.19
N PRO A 204 3.41 23.18 17.35
CA PRO A 204 3.56 24.45 18.06
C PRO A 204 2.64 25.58 17.59
N TYR A 205 2.15 25.49 16.35
CA TYR A 205 1.27 26.51 15.74
C TYR A 205 0.02 25.93 15.09
N ASN A 206 -0.22 24.63 15.22
CA ASN A 206 -1.33 23.98 14.52
C ASN A 206 -1.83 22.75 15.26
N MET A 207 -3.13 22.65 15.43
CA MET A 207 -3.81 21.52 16.06
C MET A 207 -4.69 20.84 15.02
N THR A 208 -4.34 19.65 14.58
CA THR A 208 -5.13 18.90 13.61
C THR A 208 -5.81 17.72 14.28
N ARG A 209 -7.12 17.63 14.13
CA ARG A 209 -7.91 16.48 14.53
C ARG A 209 -8.48 15.78 13.32
N LYS A 210 -8.29 14.47 13.23
CA LYS A 210 -8.88 13.64 12.19
C LYS A 210 -9.59 12.46 12.82
N VAL A 211 -10.83 12.24 12.39
CA VAL A 211 -11.67 11.12 12.84
C VAL A 211 -12.23 10.45 11.60
N MET A 212 -12.17 9.13 11.54
CA MET A 212 -12.75 8.34 10.48
C MET A 212 -13.48 7.15 11.06
N GLY A 213 -14.70 6.92 10.58
CA GLY A 213 -15.48 5.72 10.85
C GLY A 213 -15.96 5.10 9.56
N ARG A 214 -15.90 3.77 9.46
CA ARG A 214 -16.41 3.00 8.33
C ARG A 214 -17.09 1.74 8.81
N ALA A 215 -18.15 1.35 8.11
CA ALA A 215 -18.83 0.08 8.28
C ALA A 215 -18.91 -0.62 6.92
N ARG A 216 -18.66 -1.91 6.91
CA ARG A 216 -18.76 -2.78 5.76
C ARG A 216 -19.66 -3.95 6.09
N TYR A 217 -20.77 -4.08 5.39
CA TYR A 217 -21.65 -5.23 5.46
C TYR A 217 -21.44 -6.12 4.25
N PHE A 218 -21.34 -7.41 4.49
CA PHE A 218 -21.15 -8.44 3.49
C PHE A 218 -22.23 -9.49 3.64
N HIS A 219 -22.93 -9.82 2.54
CA HIS A 219 -23.97 -10.82 2.48
C HIS A 219 -23.80 -11.76 1.29
N THR A 220 -23.81 -13.07 1.54
CA THR A 220 -23.82 -14.12 0.51
C THR A 220 -25.23 -14.68 0.34
N PHE A 221 -25.87 -14.43 -0.79
CA PHE A 221 -27.27 -14.81 -1.04
C PHE A 221 -27.47 -16.32 -1.23
N ASN A 222 -26.49 -16.99 -1.84
CA ASN A 222 -26.64 -18.38 -2.25
C ASN A 222 -25.30 -19.14 -2.30
N ASP A 223 -25.37 -20.47 -2.42
CA ASP A 223 -24.21 -21.35 -2.47
C ASP A 223 -23.43 -21.24 -3.81
N MET A 224 -23.97 -20.57 -4.79
CA MET A 224 -23.26 -20.23 -6.03
C MET A 224 -22.25 -19.10 -5.81
N GLY A 225 -22.38 -18.29 -4.75
CA GLY A 225 -21.48 -17.23 -4.40
C GLY A 225 -21.92 -15.86 -4.94
N THR A 226 -23.23 -15.62 -5.03
CA THR A 226 -23.72 -14.25 -5.25
C THR A 226 -23.55 -13.44 -3.97
N GLU A 227 -22.79 -12.36 -4.03
CA GLU A 227 -22.37 -11.58 -2.89
C GLU A 227 -22.72 -10.10 -3.05
N LEU A 228 -23.27 -9.52 -2.00
CA LEU A 228 -23.51 -8.07 -1.87
C LEU A 228 -22.51 -7.50 -0.87
N LEU A 229 -21.87 -6.43 -1.27
CA LEU A 229 -21.04 -5.60 -0.42
C LEU A 229 -21.66 -4.22 -0.29
N LEU A 230 -21.87 -3.77 0.92
CA LEU A 230 -22.24 -2.41 1.26
C LEU A 230 -21.15 -1.80 2.13
N VAL A 231 -20.65 -0.63 1.77
CA VAL A 231 -19.73 0.15 2.61
C VAL A 231 -20.31 1.52 2.82
N GLY A 232 -20.30 1.97 4.04
CA GLY A 232 -20.58 3.36 4.40
C GLY A 232 -19.48 3.90 5.28
N GLY A 233 -19.11 5.15 5.08
CA GLY A 233 -18.04 5.76 5.86
C GLY A 233 -18.14 7.26 5.94
N TYR A 234 -17.51 7.80 6.96
CA TYR A 234 -17.42 9.24 7.18
C TYR A 234 -16.04 9.57 7.74
N GLN A 235 -15.42 10.58 7.17
CA GLN A 235 -14.18 11.15 7.68
C GLN A 235 -14.39 12.63 7.97
N TYR A 236 -13.85 13.06 9.08
CA TYR A 236 -13.78 14.45 9.48
C TYR A 236 -12.33 14.81 9.80
N SER A 237 -11.85 15.94 9.28
CA SER A 237 -10.59 16.52 9.71
C SER A 237 -10.75 18.02 9.95
N SER A 238 -10.07 18.53 10.96
CA SER A 238 -10.13 19.95 11.30
C SER A 238 -8.78 20.40 11.85
N ASP A 239 -8.34 21.53 11.36
CA ASP A 239 -7.29 22.35 11.94
C ASP A 239 -7.85 23.75 12.31
N PRO A 240 -7.07 24.67 12.88
CA PRO A 240 -7.54 25.99 13.23
C PRO A 240 -8.12 26.80 12.06
N ARG A 241 -7.67 26.52 10.82
CA ARG A 241 -8.05 27.30 9.63
C ARG A 241 -9.09 26.60 8.76
N VAL A 242 -9.05 25.26 8.67
CA VAL A 242 -9.86 24.49 7.72
C VAL A 242 -10.56 23.35 8.41
N SER A 243 -11.78 23.05 7.97
CA SER A 243 -12.49 21.81 8.33
C SER A 243 -12.92 21.07 7.08
N ASN A 244 -12.69 19.76 7.05
CA ASN A 244 -13.04 18.87 5.94
C ASN A 244 -13.98 17.79 6.40
N THR A 245 -14.94 17.44 5.55
CA THR A 245 -15.83 16.29 5.74
C THR A 245 -15.84 15.44 4.48
N LEU A 246 -15.84 14.13 4.64
CA LEU A 246 -15.82 13.17 3.53
C LEU A 246 -16.74 11.98 3.86
N PRO A 247 -18.05 12.06 3.60
CA PRO A 247 -18.88 10.87 3.50
C PRO A 247 -18.51 10.06 2.26
N LEU A 248 -18.59 8.74 2.37
CA LEU A 248 -18.33 7.82 1.26
C LEU A 248 -19.26 6.60 1.34
N TYR A 249 -19.51 5.99 0.18
CA TYR A 249 -20.23 4.74 0.10
C TYR A 249 -19.72 3.85 -1.04
N ILE A 250 -19.95 2.53 -0.91
CA ILE A 250 -19.77 1.54 -1.98
C ILE A 250 -20.95 0.58 -1.93
N VAL A 251 -21.52 0.30 -3.08
CA VAL A 251 -22.50 -0.78 -3.29
C VAL A 251 -21.97 -1.65 -4.42
N GLU A 252 -21.72 -2.93 -4.14
CA GLU A 252 -21.16 -3.86 -5.13
C GLU A 252 -21.91 -5.18 -5.08
N LEU A 253 -22.31 -5.68 -6.22
CA LEU A 253 -22.88 -7.00 -6.42
C LEU A 253 -21.94 -7.83 -7.29
N ASN A 254 -21.44 -8.92 -6.74
CA ASN A 254 -20.67 -9.92 -7.47
C ASN A 254 -21.52 -11.18 -7.63
N THR A 255 -21.77 -11.63 -8.86
CA THR A 255 -22.63 -12.78 -9.12
C THR A 255 -22.05 -13.68 -10.20
N PRO A 256 -21.99 -15.00 -9.96
CA PRO A 256 -21.73 -15.98 -11.02
C PRO A 256 -22.85 -15.94 -12.08
N LEU A 257 -22.44 -15.97 -13.36
CA LEU A 257 -23.35 -16.04 -14.49
C LEU A 257 -23.33 -17.47 -15.06
N PHE A 258 -24.47 -18.14 -15.07
CA PHE A 258 -24.67 -19.48 -15.64
C PHE A 258 -23.77 -20.58 -15.02
N THR A 259 -22.52 -20.28 -14.67
CA THR A 259 -21.55 -21.20 -14.06
C THR A 259 -20.68 -20.45 -13.06
N LYS A 260 -20.06 -21.17 -12.10
CA LYS A 260 -19.05 -20.59 -11.17
C LYS A 260 -17.78 -20.08 -11.89
N ARG A 261 -17.63 -20.38 -13.19
CA ARG A 261 -16.45 -19.95 -13.97
C ARG A 261 -16.56 -18.56 -14.53
N LEU A 262 -17.78 -18.10 -14.81
CA LEU A 262 -18.02 -16.75 -15.31
C LEU A 262 -18.73 -15.94 -14.22
N SER A 263 -18.13 -14.89 -13.76
CA SER A 263 -18.74 -13.95 -12.82
C SER A 263 -18.85 -12.55 -13.41
N MET A 264 -19.86 -11.85 -12.97
CA MET A 264 -20.10 -10.44 -13.25
C MET A 264 -20.08 -9.68 -11.92
N MET A 265 -19.37 -8.58 -11.91
CA MET A 265 -19.37 -7.63 -10.81
C MET A 265 -19.90 -6.30 -11.33
N VAL A 266 -20.90 -5.76 -10.67
CA VAL A 266 -21.43 -4.43 -10.92
C VAL A 266 -21.41 -3.65 -9.62
N GLY A 267 -21.01 -2.40 -9.68
CA GLY A 267 -20.97 -1.58 -8.49
C GLY A 267 -21.10 -0.10 -8.77
N ASN A 268 -21.39 0.59 -7.70
CA ASN A 268 -21.39 2.04 -7.62
C ASN A 268 -20.65 2.45 -6.36
N GLU A 269 -19.73 3.38 -6.49
CA GLU A 269 -19.05 4.00 -5.35
C GLU A 269 -19.06 5.51 -5.47
N GLY A 270 -19.10 6.19 -4.35
CA GLY A 270 -19.06 7.65 -4.36
C GLY A 270 -18.55 8.23 -3.06
N ASP A 271 -18.06 9.44 -3.20
CA ASP A 271 -17.64 10.27 -2.09
C ASP A 271 -17.97 11.75 -2.33
N TYR A 272 -18.07 12.50 -1.25
CA TYR A 272 -18.34 13.92 -1.28
C TYR A 272 -17.47 14.66 -0.28
N LEU A 273 -16.37 15.22 -0.76
CA LEU A 273 -15.47 16.04 0.06
C LEU A 273 -15.96 17.48 0.15
N THR A 274 -16.12 17.99 1.35
CA THR A 274 -16.39 19.41 1.58
C THR A 274 -15.29 20.00 2.44
N SER A 275 -14.77 21.14 2.04
CA SER A 275 -13.76 21.90 2.76
C SER A 275 -14.26 23.31 3.01
N THR A 276 -14.15 23.77 4.26
CA THR A 276 -14.57 25.11 4.67
C THR A 276 -13.42 25.79 5.39
N GLN A 277 -13.03 26.97 4.91
CA GLN A 277 -12.08 27.84 5.59
C GLN A 277 -12.77 28.67 6.67
N LYS A 278 -12.22 28.64 7.89
CA LYS A 278 -12.87 29.28 9.06
C LYS A 278 -12.65 30.80 9.14
N ASP A 279 -11.55 31.26 8.57
CA ASP A 279 -11.08 32.66 8.61
C ASP A 279 -11.43 33.44 7.36
N ARG A 280 -11.98 32.78 6.33
CA ARG A 280 -12.32 33.43 5.06
C ARG A 280 -13.66 32.89 4.57
N GLU A 281 -14.44 33.70 3.91
CA GLU A 281 -15.72 33.31 3.33
C GLU A 281 -15.54 32.47 2.06
N TRP A 282 -14.74 31.38 2.11
CA TRP A 282 -14.68 30.47 0.99
C TRP A 282 -14.77 29.00 1.41
N SER A 283 -15.37 28.23 0.56
CA SER A 283 -15.50 26.78 0.71
C SER A 283 -15.44 26.11 -0.65
N TRP A 284 -15.02 24.88 -0.66
CA TRP A 284 -15.05 24.07 -1.86
C TRP A 284 -15.56 22.67 -1.57
N SER A 285 -16.12 22.04 -2.59
CA SER A 285 -16.58 20.68 -2.50
C SER A 285 -16.22 19.92 -3.78
N ILE A 286 -15.90 18.65 -3.62
CA ILE A 286 -15.68 17.71 -4.72
C ILE A 286 -16.64 16.56 -4.53
N PHE A 287 -17.30 16.13 -5.59
CA PHE A 287 -18.04 14.88 -5.61
C PHE A 287 -17.46 13.94 -6.64
N ASN A 288 -17.43 12.67 -6.30
CA ASN A 288 -17.15 11.57 -7.20
C ASN A 288 -18.29 10.56 -7.12
N ASN A 289 -18.65 10.04 -8.26
CA ASN A 289 -19.60 8.94 -8.36
C ASN A 289 -19.18 8.06 -9.53
N ASP A 290 -18.87 6.81 -9.24
CA ASP A 290 -18.33 5.87 -10.20
C ASP A 290 -19.26 4.68 -10.36
N ILE A 291 -19.55 4.33 -11.59
CA ILE A 291 -20.30 3.12 -11.94
C ILE A 291 -19.33 2.20 -12.68
N TYR A 292 -19.28 0.94 -12.28
CA TYR A 292 -18.40 -0.03 -12.92
C TYR A 292 -19.07 -1.38 -13.18
N LEU A 293 -18.60 -2.01 -14.24
CA LEU A 293 -18.99 -3.36 -14.66
C LEU A 293 -17.72 -4.15 -15.00
N GLN A 294 -17.60 -5.35 -14.47
CA GLN A 294 -16.48 -6.24 -14.71
C GLN A 294 -16.94 -7.67 -14.93
N PHE A 295 -16.38 -8.32 -15.91
CA PHE A 295 -16.53 -9.75 -16.16
C PHE A 295 -15.23 -10.48 -15.84
N THR A 296 -15.34 -11.63 -15.21
CA THR A 296 -14.22 -12.50 -14.93
C THR A 296 -14.54 -13.92 -15.35
N TYR A 297 -13.70 -14.51 -16.20
CA TYR A 297 -13.83 -15.89 -16.65
C TYR A 297 -12.62 -16.70 -16.15
N THR A 298 -12.89 -17.71 -15.32
CA THR A 298 -11.86 -18.52 -14.66
C THR A 298 -11.91 -19.95 -15.15
N LEU A 299 -10.78 -20.41 -15.69
CA LEU A 299 -10.48 -21.80 -16.05
C LEU A 299 -9.41 -22.34 -15.08
N PRO A 300 -9.12 -23.66 -15.08
CA PRO A 300 -8.13 -24.22 -14.15
C PRO A 300 -6.76 -23.53 -14.19
N GLN A 301 -6.30 -23.14 -15.38
CA GLN A 301 -5.00 -22.50 -15.59
C GLN A 301 -5.08 -21.06 -16.11
N TRP A 302 -6.27 -20.57 -16.44
CA TRP A 302 -6.44 -19.25 -17.02
C TRP A 302 -7.48 -18.43 -16.26
N ARG A 303 -7.21 -17.13 -16.18
CA ARG A 303 -8.19 -16.16 -15.76
C ARG A 303 -8.18 -14.98 -16.74
N PHE A 304 -9.35 -14.63 -17.20
CA PHE A 304 -9.58 -13.45 -18.05
C PHE A 304 -10.46 -12.48 -17.29
N THR A 305 -10.07 -11.23 -17.27
CA THR A 305 -10.85 -10.15 -16.65
C THR A 305 -10.97 -9.01 -17.65
N ALA A 306 -12.16 -8.49 -17.82
CA ALA A 306 -12.40 -7.28 -18.61
C ALA A 306 -13.42 -6.41 -17.88
N GLY A 307 -13.18 -5.12 -17.82
CA GLY A 307 -14.03 -4.20 -17.10
C GLY A 307 -14.02 -2.78 -17.66
N HIS A 308 -15.08 -2.07 -17.34
CA HIS A 308 -15.26 -0.67 -17.66
C HIS A 308 -15.78 0.09 -16.44
N ARG A 309 -15.26 1.28 -16.19
CA ARG A 309 -15.66 2.19 -15.14
C ARG A 309 -15.92 3.57 -15.72
N THR A 310 -17.06 4.11 -15.44
CA THR A 310 -17.42 5.49 -15.76
C THR A 310 -17.40 6.28 -14.46
N MET A 311 -16.60 7.33 -14.44
CA MET A 311 -16.39 8.20 -13.31
C MET A 311 -17.06 9.55 -13.60
N PHE A 312 -18.00 9.93 -12.76
CA PHE A 312 -18.62 11.25 -12.77
C PHE A 312 -18.01 12.05 -11.64
N TYR A 313 -17.29 13.09 -11.96
CA TYR A 313 -16.72 13.93 -10.94
C TYR A 313 -17.01 15.41 -11.19
N GLY A 314 -16.95 16.17 -10.14
CA GLY A 314 -17.08 17.60 -10.25
C GLY A 314 -16.67 18.30 -8.99
N TYR A 315 -16.39 19.58 -9.13
CA TYR A 315 -16.13 20.44 -7.99
C TYR A 315 -16.97 21.72 -8.03
N LYS A 316 -17.17 22.27 -6.86
CA LYS A 316 -17.79 23.57 -6.65
C LYS A 316 -16.91 24.38 -5.72
N LEU A 317 -16.50 25.56 -6.17
CA LEU A 317 -15.73 26.53 -5.40
C LEU A 317 -16.63 27.76 -5.16
N MET A 318 -16.73 28.21 -3.92
CA MET A 318 -17.50 29.38 -3.51
C MET A 318 -16.58 30.30 -2.70
N GLY A 319 -16.52 31.58 -3.08
CA GLY A 319 -15.75 32.58 -2.33
C GLY A 319 -15.79 33.94 -2.99
N GLU A 320 -15.59 35.00 -2.24
CA GLU A 320 -15.55 36.40 -2.69
C GLU A 320 -16.81 36.79 -3.52
N GLY A 321 -17.98 36.25 -3.15
CA GLY A 321 -19.23 36.51 -3.89
C GLY A 321 -19.38 35.72 -5.20
N ASN A 322 -18.39 34.90 -5.59
CA ASN A 322 -18.39 34.13 -6.83
C ASN A 322 -18.59 32.64 -6.55
N THR A 323 -19.18 31.95 -7.53
CA THR A 323 -19.29 30.48 -7.52
C THR A 323 -18.80 29.94 -8.87
N ARG A 324 -17.83 29.04 -8.79
CA ARG A 324 -17.38 28.23 -9.94
C ARG A 324 -17.83 26.79 -9.77
N LYS A 325 -18.22 26.17 -10.88
CA LYS A 325 -18.60 24.76 -10.94
C LYS A 325 -17.94 24.12 -12.14
N PHE A 326 -17.48 22.91 -11.95
CA PHE A 326 -16.98 22.06 -13.02
C PHE A 326 -17.55 20.66 -12.84
N THR A 327 -17.90 20.01 -13.94
CA THR A 327 -18.32 18.60 -13.97
C THR A 327 -17.72 17.94 -15.19
N ASP A 328 -17.27 16.70 -15.03
CA ASP A 328 -16.70 15.93 -16.12
C ASP A 328 -17.02 14.44 -15.97
N THR A 329 -16.86 13.70 -17.05
CA THR A 329 -17.09 12.26 -17.12
C THR A 329 -15.87 11.59 -17.72
N ARG A 330 -15.32 10.59 -17.00
CA ARG A 330 -14.12 9.87 -17.40
C ARG A 330 -14.39 8.37 -17.51
N HIS A 331 -13.53 7.72 -18.27
CA HIS A 331 -13.67 6.30 -18.58
C HIS A 331 -12.36 5.56 -18.35
N ASN A 332 -12.39 4.58 -17.48
CA ASN A 332 -11.30 3.63 -17.26
C ASN A 332 -11.72 2.27 -17.82
N THR A 333 -10.81 1.63 -18.52
CA THR A 333 -11.05 0.30 -19.09
C THR A 333 -9.85 -0.58 -18.81
N ASN A 334 -10.11 -1.84 -18.50
CA ASN A 334 -9.05 -2.82 -18.34
C ASN A 334 -9.39 -4.13 -19.04
N ALA A 335 -8.35 -4.82 -19.46
CA ALA A 335 -8.41 -6.21 -19.89
C ALA A 335 -7.13 -6.93 -19.42
N CYS A 336 -7.29 -8.11 -18.85
CA CYS A 336 -6.16 -8.88 -18.36
C CYS A 336 -6.36 -10.36 -18.61
N ALA A 337 -5.27 -11.04 -18.97
CA ALA A 337 -5.17 -12.49 -19.05
C ALA A 337 -4.05 -12.97 -18.13
N ILE A 338 -4.35 -13.93 -17.27
CA ILE A 338 -3.38 -14.55 -16.37
C ILE A 338 -3.36 -16.03 -16.65
N TYR A 339 -2.16 -16.58 -16.81
CA TYR A 339 -1.91 -17.98 -17.04
C TYR A 339 -1.07 -18.57 -15.91
N VAL A 340 -1.59 -19.60 -15.25
CA VAL A 340 -0.93 -20.32 -14.15
C VAL A 340 -0.76 -21.77 -14.58
N PRO A 341 0.32 -22.13 -15.30
CA PRO A 341 0.56 -23.49 -15.79
C PRO A 341 0.69 -24.50 -14.65
N ASN A 342 1.19 -24.08 -13.50
CA ASN A 342 1.35 -24.88 -12.28
C ASN A 342 1.41 -23.95 -11.06
N SER A 343 1.47 -24.52 -9.86
CA SER A 343 1.50 -23.78 -8.58
C SER A 343 2.72 -22.87 -8.37
N ARG A 344 3.71 -22.93 -9.26
CA ARG A 344 4.98 -22.20 -9.13
C ARG A 344 5.10 -21.03 -10.12
N ASN A 345 4.36 -21.06 -11.22
CA ASN A 345 4.52 -20.12 -12.32
C ASN A 345 3.25 -19.36 -12.62
N GLN A 346 3.38 -18.06 -12.83
CA GLN A 346 2.31 -17.20 -13.31
C GLN A 346 2.85 -16.30 -14.42
N LEU A 347 2.09 -16.17 -15.49
CA LEU A 347 2.28 -15.19 -16.54
C LEU A 347 1.06 -14.26 -16.57
N GLN A 348 1.29 -12.98 -16.71
CA GLN A 348 0.25 -11.97 -16.79
C GLN A 348 0.45 -11.09 -18.02
N LEU A 349 -0.63 -10.85 -18.75
CA LEU A 349 -0.70 -9.85 -19.81
C LEU A 349 -1.87 -8.93 -19.50
N GLY A 350 -1.64 -7.62 -19.46
CA GLY A 350 -2.64 -6.65 -19.10
C GLY A 350 -2.63 -5.41 -19.98
N TYR A 351 -3.80 -4.87 -20.24
CA TYR A 351 -4.05 -3.56 -20.80
C TYR A 351 -4.90 -2.76 -19.84
N TYR A 352 -4.49 -1.51 -19.55
CA TYR A 352 -5.18 -0.60 -18.64
C TYR A 352 -5.23 0.77 -19.28
N ARG A 353 -6.42 1.30 -19.43
CA ARG A 353 -6.62 2.73 -19.68
C ARG A 353 -7.00 3.39 -18.38
N LYS A 354 -6.19 4.32 -17.94
CA LYS A 354 -6.37 5.10 -16.72
C LYS A 354 -6.53 6.56 -17.09
N TYR A 355 -7.39 7.20 -16.38
CA TYR A 355 -7.43 8.64 -16.30
C TYR A 355 -6.69 9.07 -15.02
N TYR A 356 -5.74 9.96 -15.16
CA TYR A 356 -5.00 10.54 -14.05
C TYR A 356 -5.29 12.03 -13.95
N ASN A 357 -5.78 12.46 -12.81
CA ASN A 357 -5.99 13.86 -12.49
C ASN A 357 -5.09 14.26 -11.32
N PRO A 358 -3.91 14.87 -11.59
CA PRO A 358 -3.00 15.30 -10.54
C PRO A 358 -3.62 16.35 -9.61
N SER A 359 -4.66 17.07 -10.07
CA SER A 359 -5.37 18.05 -9.26
C SER A 359 -6.05 17.45 -8.04
N TYR A 360 -6.63 16.26 -8.20
CA TYR A 360 -7.32 15.60 -7.12
C TYR A 360 -6.34 15.22 -5.98
N GLU A 361 -5.18 14.66 -6.33
CA GLU A 361 -4.14 14.35 -5.35
C GLU A 361 -3.56 15.61 -4.70
N ILE A 362 -3.28 16.63 -5.48
CA ILE A 362 -2.74 17.90 -4.97
C ILE A 362 -3.77 18.59 -4.08
N LEU A 363 -5.03 18.63 -4.48
CA LEU A 363 -6.11 19.19 -3.67
C LEU A 363 -6.36 18.39 -2.41
N PHE A 364 -6.34 17.05 -2.48
CA PHE A 364 -6.56 16.18 -1.33
C PHE A 364 -5.40 16.23 -0.32
N LEU A 365 -4.16 16.29 -0.80
CA LEU A 365 -2.95 16.31 0.03
C LEU A 365 -2.59 17.70 0.56
N ASN A 366 -2.92 18.78 -0.16
CA ASN A 366 -2.51 20.15 0.15
C ASN A 366 -3.67 21.07 0.58
N THR A 367 -4.85 20.56 0.82
CA THR A 367 -6.07 21.33 1.15
C THR A 367 -5.97 22.23 2.37
N ILE A 368 -4.94 22.05 3.18
CA ILE A 368 -4.81 22.77 4.47
C ILE A 368 -4.35 24.21 4.30
N THR A 369 -3.76 24.59 3.16
CA THR A 369 -3.06 25.88 3.04
C THR A 369 -3.39 26.73 1.82
N LEU A 370 -4.14 26.22 0.85
CA LEU A 370 -4.39 26.95 -0.40
C LEU A 370 -5.40 28.09 -0.21
N SER A 371 -5.03 29.28 -0.65
CA SER A 371 -5.97 30.39 -0.80
C SER A 371 -6.85 30.18 -2.05
N TYR A 372 -7.96 30.93 -2.13
CA TYR A 372 -8.80 30.93 -3.34
C TYR A 372 -8.00 31.27 -4.61
N GLN A 373 -7.08 32.20 -4.52
CA GLN A 373 -6.23 32.60 -5.65
C GLN A 373 -5.20 31.55 -6.01
N ASP A 374 -4.62 30.88 -5.02
CA ASP A 374 -3.72 29.76 -5.26
C ASP A 374 -4.45 28.60 -5.95
N TRP A 375 -5.71 28.37 -5.56
CA TRP A 375 -6.55 27.37 -6.20
C TRP A 375 -6.83 27.71 -7.67
N LEU A 376 -7.13 28.99 -8.00
CA LEU A 376 -7.33 29.43 -9.38
C LEU A 376 -6.07 29.30 -10.25
N LEU A 377 -4.90 29.50 -9.65
CA LEU A 377 -3.61 29.30 -10.33
C LEU A 377 -3.35 27.81 -10.60
N ILE A 378 -3.71 26.95 -9.66
CA ILE A 378 -3.58 25.51 -9.81
C ILE A 378 -4.57 24.99 -10.86
N GLU A 379 -5.83 25.42 -10.85
CA GLU A 379 -6.83 25.05 -11.84
C GLU A 379 -6.35 25.25 -13.28
N GLY A 380 -5.66 26.35 -13.56
CA GLY A 380 -5.10 26.65 -14.88
C GLY A 380 -3.85 25.84 -15.26
N GLN A 381 -3.27 25.08 -14.34
CA GLN A 381 -2.05 24.29 -14.54
C GLN A 381 -2.29 22.76 -14.48
N LEU A 382 -3.54 22.35 -14.23
CA LEU A 382 -3.88 20.96 -14.05
C LEU A 382 -4.09 20.30 -15.42
N GLU A 383 -3.02 19.70 -15.91
CA GLU A 383 -3.08 18.86 -17.10
C GLU A 383 -3.65 17.49 -16.73
N GLU A 384 -4.66 17.10 -17.44
CA GLU A 384 -5.33 15.82 -17.31
C GLU A 384 -4.70 14.84 -18.28
N TRP A 385 -4.32 13.67 -17.80
CA TRP A 385 -3.65 12.68 -18.66
C TRP A 385 -4.47 11.40 -18.78
N ASN A 386 -4.68 10.98 -20.02
CA ASN A 386 -5.09 9.62 -20.31
C ASN A 386 -3.83 8.77 -20.48
N ILE A 387 -3.73 7.73 -19.68
CA ILE A 387 -2.58 6.82 -19.68
C ILE A 387 -3.07 5.44 -20.16
N ASN A 388 -2.47 4.95 -21.24
CA ASN A 388 -2.65 3.56 -21.67
C ASN A 388 -1.40 2.79 -21.22
N GLN A 389 -1.60 1.79 -20.37
CA GLN A 389 -0.54 0.92 -19.86
C GLN A 389 -0.69 -0.47 -20.46
N PHE A 390 0.38 -1.00 -21.01
CA PHE A 390 0.53 -2.39 -21.41
C PHE A 390 1.51 -3.05 -20.45
N LYS A 391 1.09 -4.13 -19.80
CA LYS A 391 1.88 -4.82 -18.78
C LYS A 391 2.08 -6.28 -19.15
N LEU A 392 3.32 -6.75 -19.02
CA LEU A 392 3.72 -8.16 -19.05
C LEU A 392 4.38 -8.49 -17.72
N GLY A 393 3.88 -9.51 -17.02
CA GLY A 393 4.41 -9.94 -15.74
C GLY A 393 4.72 -11.43 -15.70
N TYR A 394 5.72 -11.81 -14.93
CA TYR A 394 6.06 -13.20 -14.63
C TYR A 394 6.40 -13.35 -13.17
N THR A 395 5.83 -14.36 -12.52
CA THR A 395 6.15 -14.74 -11.14
C THR A 395 6.52 -16.22 -11.10
N TYR A 396 7.63 -16.52 -10.43
CA TYR A 396 8.05 -17.88 -10.07
C TYR A 396 8.18 -17.97 -8.56
N SER A 397 7.59 -19.02 -7.95
CA SER A 397 7.64 -19.23 -6.50
C SER A 397 7.87 -20.69 -6.14
N LYS A 398 8.76 -20.91 -5.17
CA LYS A 398 8.98 -22.17 -4.46
C LYS A 398 9.19 -21.88 -2.97
N PRO A 399 9.26 -22.88 -2.08
CA PRO A 399 9.27 -22.66 -0.64
C PRO A 399 10.28 -21.63 -0.12
N ASN A 400 11.48 -21.64 -0.66
CA ASN A 400 12.58 -20.77 -0.21
C ASN A 400 13.02 -19.71 -1.23
N PHE A 401 12.30 -19.55 -2.36
CA PHE A 401 12.66 -18.62 -3.40
C PHE A 401 11.44 -18.10 -4.16
N THR A 402 11.36 -16.80 -4.33
CA THR A 402 10.37 -16.16 -5.20
C THR A 402 11.06 -15.15 -6.09
N LEU A 403 10.73 -15.17 -7.39
CA LEU A 403 11.16 -14.20 -8.38
C LEU A 403 9.93 -13.56 -9.00
N GLN A 404 9.92 -12.25 -9.10
CA GLN A 404 8.90 -11.49 -9.79
C GLN A 404 9.55 -10.53 -10.76
N THR A 405 9.04 -10.48 -11.98
CA THR A 405 9.47 -9.53 -12.99
C THR A 405 8.26 -8.98 -13.70
N ASP A 406 8.24 -7.70 -13.97
CA ASP A 406 7.25 -7.09 -14.83
C ASP A 406 7.88 -6.02 -15.73
N ALA A 407 7.30 -5.88 -16.91
CA ALA A 407 7.58 -4.82 -17.85
C ALA A 407 6.29 -4.11 -18.20
N SER A 408 6.29 -2.79 -18.11
CA SER A 408 5.15 -1.94 -18.43
C SER A 408 5.57 -0.87 -19.45
N TYR A 409 4.73 -0.67 -20.45
CA TYR A 409 4.86 0.41 -21.41
C TYR A 409 3.68 1.36 -21.28
N TYR A 410 3.97 2.64 -21.18
CA TYR A 410 2.98 3.68 -20.94
C TYR A 410 2.92 4.62 -22.13
N VAL A 411 1.72 4.75 -22.70
CA VAL A 411 1.39 5.74 -23.72
C VAL A 411 0.59 6.83 -23.03
N VAL A 412 1.17 8.01 -22.91
CA VAL A 412 0.56 9.16 -22.22
C VAL A 412 0.12 10.16 -23.25
N GLU A 413 -1.16 10.54 -23.22
CA GLU A 413 -1.71 11.52 -24.13
C GLU A 413 -1.12 12.90 -23.86
N GLY A 414 -0.50 13.51 -24.87
CA GLY A 414 0.13 14.83 -24.76
C GLY A 414 1.54 14.84 -24.20
N GLU A 415 2.09 13.69 -23.78
CA GLU A 415 3.41 13.57 -23.14
C GLU A 415 4.28 12.51 -23.81
N ASP A 416 5.55 12.46 -23.43
CA ASP A 416 6.48 11.43 -23.89
C ASP A 416 6.12 10.04 -23.30
N ASN A 417 6.09 9.03 -24.14
CA ASN A 417 5.92 7.65 -23.72
C ASN A 417 7.11 7.17 -22.87
N TYR A 418 6.85 6.27 -21.94
CA TYR A 418 7.92 5.69 -21.12
C TYR A 418 7.70 4.20 -20.86
N ALA A 419 8.73 3.52 -20.42
CA ALA A 419 8.68 2.13 -20.03
C ALA A 419 9.30 1.93 -18.64
N GLN A 420 8.81 0.92 -17.93
CA GLN A 420 9.33 0.48 -16.65
C GLN A 420 9.59 -1.01 -16.69
N VAL A 421 10.68 -1.44 -16.07
CA VAL A 421 10.99 -2.86 -15.87
C VAL A 421 11.35 -3.04 -14.39
N ASN A 422 10.64 -3.94 -13.73
CA ASN A 422 10.90 -4.35 -12.36
C ASN A 422 11.37 -5.80 -12.34
N ALA A 423 12.36 -6.07 -11.53
CA ALA A 423 12.80 -7.44 -11.24
C ALA A 423 13.15 -7.52 -9.76
N SER A 424 12.57 -8.45 -9.04
CA SER A 424 12.81 -8.62 -7.61
C SER A 424 12.78 -10.09 -7.22
N ALA A 425 13.58 -10.44 -6.22
CA ALA A 425 13.67 -11.81 -5.73
C ALA A 425 13.77 -11.83 -4.21
N TYR A 426 13.14 -12.83 -3.60
CA TYR A 426 13.33 -13.25 -2.22
C TYR A 426 13.96 -14.62 -2.20
N TRP A 427 14.98 -14.81 -1.38
CA TRP A 427 15.64 -16.08 -1.17
C TRP A 427 15.96 -16.30 0.30
N LYS A 428 15.70 -17.52 0.79
CA LYS A 428 16.02 -17.91 2.16
C LYS A 428 16.83 -19.20 2.18
N THR A 429 17.87 -19.21 2.99
CA THR A 429 18.69 -20.40 3.20
C THR A 429 19.26 -20.42 4.63
N GLY A 430 18.96 -21.46 5.40
CA GLY A 430 19.39 -21.56 6.78
C GLY A 430 19.06 -20.31 7.59
N CYS A 431 20.07 -19.65 8.14
CA CYS A 431 19.93 -18.45 8.95
C CYS A 431 19.90 -17.12 8.14
N LEU A 432 19.96 -17.17 6.82
CA LEU A 432 19.98 -15.99 5.96
C LEU A 432 18.70 -15.89 5.12
N SER A 433 18.03 -14.76 5.15
CA SER A 433 17.11 -14.33 4.11
C SER A 433 17.70 -13.15 3.34
N LEU A 434 17.51 -13.14 2.03
CA LEU A 434 17.96 -12.10 1.14
C LEU A 434 16.81 -11.66 0.25
N THR A 435 16.47 -10.39 0.30
CA THR A 435 15.57 -9.77 -0.65
C THR A 435 16.37 -8.78 -1.50
N GLY A 436 16.16 -8.78 -2.80
CA GLY A 436 16.85 -7.88 -3.70
C GLY A 436 16.05 -7.58 -4.95
N GLY A 437 16.28 -6.42 -5.57
CA GLY A 437 15.59 -6.05 -6.78
C GLY A 437 16.17 -4.84 -7.49
N ALA A 438 15.68 -4.66 -8.70
CA ALA A 438 16.01 -3.55 -9.57
C ALA A 438 14.76 -2.99 -10.23
N HIS A 439 14.61 -1.68 -10.20
CA HIS A 439 13.62 -0.93 -10.96
C HIS A 439 14.34 -0.07 -12.01
N LEU A 440 13.97 -0.25 -13.26
CA LEU A 440 14.50 0.52 -14.37
C LEU A 440 13.37 1.33 -14.99
N TYR A 441 13.59 2.61 -15.14
CA TYR A 441 12.67 3.54 -15.79
C TYR A 441 13.33 4.13 -17.03
N PHE A 442 12.69 3.98 -18.19
CA PHE A 442 13.14 4.41 -19.49
C PHE A 442 12.25 5.53 -20.00
N ALA A 443 12.75 6.74 -20.08
CA ALA A 443 12.04 7.89 -20.63
C ALA A 443 12.90 8.60 -21.65
N LYS A 444 12.44 8.67 -22.92
CA LYS A 444 13.14 9.32 -24.06
C LYS A 444 14.63 8.98 -24.10
N ASP A 445 15.49 9.87 -23.64
CA ASP A 445 16.95 9.73 -23.68
C ASP A 445 17.55 9.38 -22.30
N LYS A 446 16.73 9.04 -21.31
CA LYS A 446 17.17 8.86 -19.93
C LYS A 446 16.78 7.48 -19.41
N VAL A 447 17.69 6.91 -18.65
CA VAL A 447 17.45 5.67 -17.89
C VAL A 447 17.73 5.96 -16.42
N TYR A 448 16.75 5.68 -15.59
CA TYR A 448 16.89 5.76 -14.14
C TYR A 448 16.84 4.35 -13.58
N ALA A 449 17.67 4.09 -12.58
CA ALA A 449 17.70 2.81 -11.90
C ALA A 449 17.62 3.00 -10.39
N THR A 450 16.83 2.16 -9.76
CA THR A 450 16.86 1.94 -8.32
C THR A 450 17.25 0.49 -8.07
N LEU A 451 18.27 0.27 -7.27
CA LEU A 451 18.71 -1.06 -6.84
C LEU A 451 18.50 -1.16 -5.34
N ARG A 452 17.99 -2.29 -4.89
CA ARG A 452 17.73 -2.52 -3.48
C ARG A 452 18.17 -3.92 -3.07
N THR A 453 18.71 -4.03 -1.85
CA THR A 453 18.98 -5.32 -1.20
C THR A 453 18.75 -5.22 0.29
N ALA A 454 18.21 -6.29 0.87
CA ALA A 454 17.92 -6.38 2.29
C ALA A 454 18.25 -7.80 2.80
N PRO A 455 19.51 -8.06 3.18
CA PRO A 455 19.88 -9.28 3.89
C PRO A 455 19.43 -9.23 5.35
N THR A 456 18.91 -10.35 5.85
CA THR A 456 18.57 -10.53 7.27
C THR A 456 19.13 -11.86 7.76
N PHE A 457 19.85 -11.80 8.89
CA PHE A 457 20.45 -12.96 9.54
C PHE A 457 19.65 -13.32 10.80
N TYR A 458 19.18 -14.55 10.87
CA TYR A 458 18.51 -15.15 12.03
C TYR A 458 19.52 -16.01 12.77
N LEU A 459 20.04 -15.51 13.89
CA LEU A 459 21.11 -16.14 14.63
C LEU A 459 20.56 -16.95 15.83
N PRO A 460 21.35 -17.89 16.38
CA PRO A 460 20.99 -18.60 17.61
C PRO A 460 20.60 -17.66 18.74
N TYR A 461 19.85 -18.19 19.71
CA TYR A 461 19.34 -17.42 20.86
C TYR A 461 18.43 -16.25 20.49
N GLN A 462 17.72 -16.34 19.34
CA GLN A 462 16.73 -15.36 18.89
C GLN A 462 17.31 -13.95 18.62
N TRP A 463 18.54 -13.89 18.14
CA TRP A 463 19.09 -12.66 17.56
C TRP A 463 18.69 -12.54 16.09
N GLN A 464 18.40 -11.31 15.68
CA GLN A 464 18.16 -10.95 14.29
C GLN A 464 18.98 -9.72 13.95
N ILE A 465 19.68 -9.78 12.82
CA ILE A 465 20.45 -8.65 12.27
C ILE A 465 19.95 -8.42 10.86
N GLY A 466 19.37 -7.28 10.61
CA GLY A 466 18.88 -6.85 9.29
C GLY A 466 19.70 -5.68 8.77
N MET A 467 19.94 -5.67 7.47
CA MET A 467 20.54 -4.55 6.77
C MET A 467 19.69 -4.23 5.53
N GLN A 468 19.57 -2.97 5.20
CA GLN A 468 18.94 -2.53 3.97
C GLN A 468 19.87 -1.57 3.25
N LEU A 469 20.05 -1.78 1.95
CA LEU A 469 20.80 -0.91 1.07
C LEU A 469 19.96 -0.55 -0.14
N VAL A 470 19.85 0.72 -0.45
CA VAL A 470 19.14 1.24 -1.62
C VAL A 470 20.05 2.20 -2.34
N TYR A 471 20.21 1.99 -3.63
CA TYR A 471 20.98 2.84 -4.51
C TYR A 471 20.06 3.45 -5.57
N PHE A 472 20.11 4.75 -5.72
CA PHE A 472 19.37 5.49 -6.73
C PHE A 472 20.34 6.13 -7.70
N THR A 473 20.11 5.97 -9.00
CA THR A 473 20.76 6.80 -9.99
C THR A 473 20.18 8.21 -9.97
N LYS A 474 20.88 9.14 -10.59
CA LYS A 474 20.41 10.52 -10.74
C LYS A 474 18.97 10.56 -11.25
N ARG A 475 18.08 11.20 -10.51
CA ARG A 475 16.65 11.29 -10.82
C ARG A 475 16.10 12.70 -10.58
N THR A 476 14.95 12.98 -11.17
CA THR A 476 14.16 14.18 -10.87
C THR A 476 13.05 13.81 -9.91
N LEU A 477 12.99 14.45 -8.75
CA LEU A 477 11.89 14.35 -7.82
C LEU A 477 11.24 15.74 -7.71
N ARG A 478 9.94 15.86 -7.98
CA ARG A 478 9.17 17.11 -7.85
C ARG A 478 9.88 18.37 -8.41
N ARG A 479 10.44 18.25 -9.62
CA ARG A 479 11.24 19.31 -10.30
C ARG A 479 12.63 19.62 -9.72
N GLU A 480 13.05 18.92 -8.68
CA GLU A 480 14.41 19.00 -8.17
C GLU A 480 15.26 17.86 -8.72
N TRP A 481 16.47 18.18 -9.17
CA TRP A 481 17.43 17.18 -9.64
C TRP A 481 18.18 16.60 -8.44
N LEU A 482 17.90 15.36 -8.13
CA LEU A 482 18.66 14.61 -7.14
C LEU A 482 19.86 13.92 -7.82
N GLY A 483 21.04 14.07 -7.23
CA GLY A 483 22.23 13.32 -7.62
C GLY A 483 22.04 11.82 -7.39
N THR A 484 23.06 11.05 -7.71
CA THR A 484 23.17 9.65 -7.30
C THR A 484 23.19 9.60 -5.78
N THR A 485 22.31 8.81 -5.17
CA THR A 485 22.19 8.73 -3.71
C THR A 485 22.19 7.27 -3.25
N MET A 486 22.69 7.03 -2.05
CA MET A 486 22.69 5.74 -1.40
C MET A 486 22.06 5.87 -0.01
N TYR A 487 21.15 4.97 0.31
CA TYR A 487 20.53 4.84 1.62
C TYR A 487 20.92 3.51 2.23
N GLY A 488 21.21 3.51 3.53
CA GLY A 488 21.47 2.28 4.28
C GLY A 488 20.89 2.32 5.67
N SER A 489 20.35 1.20 6.12
CA SER A 489 19.97 1.00 7.53
C SER A 489 20.49 -0.34 8.05
N LEU A 490 20.71 -0.38 9.36
CA LEU A 490 21.14 -1.57 10.10
C LEU A 490 20.22 -1.74 11.31
N SER A 491 19.67 -2.93 11.49
CA SER A 491 18.85 -3.27 12.65
C SER A 491 19.40 -4.48 13.39
N VAL A 492 19.31 -4.44 14.72
CA VAL A 492 19.66 -5.55 15.60
C VAL A 492 18.55 -5.73 16.61
N ASN A 493 17.95 -6.91 16.63
CA ASN A 493 16.87 -7.27 17.54
C ASN A 493 17.22 -8.50 18.34
N LYS A 494 16.80 -8.53 19.62
CA LYS A 494 16.97 -9.66 20.53
C LYS A 494 15.67 -9.93 21.27
N LEU A 495 15.16 -11.15 21.13
CA LEU A 495 14.03 -11.63 21.92
C LEU A 495 14.52 -12.39 23.15
N PHE A 496 14.08 -11.96 24.33
CA PHE A 496 14.38 -12.60 25.62
C PHE A 496 13.15 -13.40 26.08
N GLY A 497 13.28 -14.71 26.03
CA GLY A 497 12.16 -15.63 26.30
C GLY A 497 11.04 -15.47 25.26
N ARG A 498 9.79 -15.33 25.72
CA ARG A 498 8.60 -15.15 24.86
C ARG A 498 7.97 -13.76 24.96
N HIS A 499 8.44 -12.94 25.88
CA HIS A 499 7.73 -11.73 26.30
C HIS A 499 8.50 -10.43 26.02
N TRP A 500 9.83 -10.42 26.08
CA TRP A 500 10.59 -9.20 25.97
C TRP A 500 11.39 -9.12 24.68
N LEU A 501 11.23 -8.01 23.96
CA LEU A 501 12.06 -7.67 22.81
C LEU A 501 12.83 -6.39 23.09
N VAL A 502 14.13 -6.43 22.81
CA VAL A 502 14.99 -5.24 22.76
C VAL A 502 15.52 -5.11 21.34
N GLY A 503 15.39 -3.93 20.76
CA GLY A 503 15.84 -3.62 19.42
C GLY A 503 16.64 -2.32 19.37
N ALA A 504 17.57 -2.28 18.43
CA ALA A 504 18.28 -1.07 18.03
C ALA A 504 18.32 -1.00 16.50
N GLU A 505 18.12 0.17 15.95
CA GLU A 505 18.16 0.41 14.53
C GLU A 505 18.87 1.72 14.22
N TRP A 506 19.72 1.71 13.21
CA TRP A 506 20.40 2.87 12.69
C TRP A 506 19.90 3.14 11.26
N HIS A 507 19.30 4.29 11.05
CA HIS A 507 18.79 4.74 9.76
C HIS A 507 19.74 5.71 9.08
N ASP A 508 19.75 5.68 7.76
CA ASP A 508 20.52 6.56 6.87
C ASP A 508 22.01 6.63 7.22
N MET A 509 22.66 5.47 7.22
CA MET A 509 24.07 5.32 7.57
C MET A 509 25.03 6.18 6.72
N PHE A 510 24.61 6.59 5.52
CA PHE A 510 25.44 7.33 4.57
C PHE A 510 25.17 8.83 4.55
N ASP A 511 24.11 9.30 5.22
CA ASP A 511 23.66 10.71 5.24
C ASP A 511 23.46 11.33 3.83
N ASP A 512 23.19 10.49 2.86
CA ASP A 512 23.16 10.84 1.43
C ASP A 512 21.72 11.04 0.93
N PHE A 513 20.73 10.71 1.75
CA PHE A 513 19.33 10.71 1.31
C PHE A 513 18.71 12.10 1.43
N LEU A 514 18.69 12.82 0.31
CA LEU A 514 18.03 14.11 0.15
C LEU A 514 16.51 13.94 -0.05
N SER A 515 15.76 13.59 0.97
CA SER A 515 14.32 13.80 0.93
C SER A 515 13.96 14.99 1.82
N GLY A 516 13.34 16.00 1.27
CA GLY A 516 12.84 17.17 2.02
C GLY A 516 11.74 16.83 3.03
N ALA A 517 11.30 15.57 3.07
CA ALA A 517 10.25 15.08 3.96
C ALA A 517 10.77 14.26 5.15
N VAL A 518 12.03 13.83 5.18
CA VAL A 518 12.58 13.04 6.29
C VAL A 518 13.39 13.95 7.21
N ILE A 519 12.78 14.29 8.31
CA ILE A 519 13.32 15.23 9.31
C ILE A 519 14.48 14.60 10.12
N ASN A 520 14.57 13.27 10.21
CA ASN A 520 15.61 12.54 10.92
C ASN A 520 16.54 11.76 9.97
N ARG A 521 17.44 12.48 9.30
CA ARG A 521 18.64 11.87 8.72
C ARG A 521 19.52 11.43 9.87
N HIS A 522 20.28 10.35 9.76
CA HIS A 522 21.07 9.83 10.86
C HIS A 522 20.28 9.69 12.15
N SER A 523 19.42 8.72 12.25
CA SER A 523 18.73 8.43 13.50
C SER A 523 19.09 7.04 14.01
N ALA A 524 19.25 6.95 15.31
CA ALA A 524 19.33 5.69 16.04
C ALA A 524 18.05 5.49 16.84
N ASN A 525 17.43 4.34 16.68
CA ASN A 525 16.22 3.97 17.40
C ASN A 525 16.58 2.90 18.45
N ILE A 526 16.03 3.02 19.64
CA ILE A 526 16.07 1.96 20.66
C ILE A 526 14.64 1.62 21.03
N LYS A 527 14.30 0.34 21.03
CA LYS A 527 12.96 -0.18 21.26
C LYS A 527 12.97 -1.20 22.42
N LEU A 528 11.99 -1.07 23.30
CA LEU A 528 11.67 -2.06 24.32
C LEU A 528 10.19 -2.42 24.19
N GLN A 529 9.87 -3.71 24.14
CA GLN A 529 8.50 -4.20 24.00
C GLN A 529 8.27 -5.35 24.97
N TYR A 530 7.09 -5.34 25.61
CA TYR A 530 6.57 -6.45 26.40
C TYR A 530 5.31 -7.02 25.74
N ARG A 531 5.23 -8.35 25.66
CA ARG A 531 4.10 -9.12 25.11
C ARG A 531 3.35 -9.83 26.21
N PHE A 532 2.04 -9.89 26.14
CA PHE A 532 1.16 -10.59 27.07
C PHE A 532 0.16 -11.49 26.37
#